data_c23a3e3f4eef5ce12fc6a84c1172d4d0
#
_entry.id   c23a3e3f4eef5ce12fc6a84c1172d4d0
#
_cell.length_a   1.000
_cell.length_b   1.000
_cell.length_c   1.000
_cell.angle_alpha   90.00
_cell.angle_beta   90.00
_cell.angle_gamma   90.00
#
_symmetry.space_group_name_H-M   'P 1'
#
loop_
_entity.id
_entity.type
_entity.pdbx_description
1 polymer ?
#
loop_
_entity_poly.entity_id
_entity_poly.type
_entity_poly.pdbx_seq_one_letter_code
_entity_poly.pdbx_strand_id
1 'polypeptide(L)'
;MSNVKNEPKYKNGILQAIRAQLEHRAFWLYLLCDEARKRGLDPRDFGSEAVKRCGLSQGKDLVKKGGTDSLKGLRKTLFTKPAQLVFEMKILESTDEKLSIDFHYCPLVKAWQNAGCTDEEIAMLCDVAMCGDHGIGECYGSVLELPKCIAKGDDVCSLRYRKKAAHEKDSQK
;
A
#
# COMPACT_ATOMS: atom_id res chain seq x y z
N MET A 1 -0.66 -24.54 6.53
CA MET A 1 -1.52 -23.88 5.50
C MET A 1 -1.41 -22.39 5.73
N SER A 2 -1.27 -21.58 4.67
CA SER A 2 -1.21 -20.11 4.82
C SER A 2 -2.51 -19.55 5.36
N ASN A 3 -2.42 -18.61 6.30
CA ASN A 3 -3.56 -17.85 6.82
C ASN A 3 -3.91 -16.63 5.94
N VAL A 4 -3.01 -16.28 5.00
CA VAL A 4 -3.19 -15.13 4.10
C VAL A 4 -4.11 -15.50 2.95
N LYS A 5 -5.36 -15.01 2.99
CA LYS A 5 -6.36 -15.19 1.92
C LYS A 5 -6.38 -13.97 1.01
N ASN A 6 -6.13 -14.15 -0.28
CA ASN A 6 -6.00 -13.05 -1.24
C ASN A 6 -6.39 -13.51 -2.65
N GLU A 7 -7.67 -13.76 -2.88
CA GLU A 7 -8.18 -14.21 -4.19
C GLU A 7 -9.01 -13.11 -4.86
N PRO A 8 -8.72 -12.77 -6.14
CA PRO A 8 -9.41 -11.72 -6.85
C PRO A 8 -10.81 -12.14 -7.28
N LYS A 9 -11.78 -11.25 -7.15
CA LYS A 9 -13.15 -11.41 -7.66
C LYS A 9 -13.23 -11.10 -9.15
N TYR A 10 -12.51 -10.05 -9.60
CA TYR A 10 -12.57 -9.59 -10.99
C TYR A 10 -11.43 -10.17 -11.82
N LYS A 11 -11.76 -10.80 -12.96
CA LYS A 11 -10.81 -11.49 -13.83
C LYS A 11 -11.08 -11.09 -15.31
N ASN A 12 -10.56 -9.95 -15.76
CA ASN A 12 -10.53 -9.59 -17.18
C ASN A 12 -9.11 -9.32 -17.66
N GLY A 13 -8.85 -9.41 -18.96
CA GLY A 13 -7.50 -9.37 -19.52
C GLY A 13 -6.75 -8.08 -19.22
N ILE A 14 -7.38 -6.91 -19.32
CA ILE A 14 -6.75 -5.61 -19.04
C ILE A 14 -6.36 -5.53 -17.55
N LEU A 15 -7.28 -5.93 -16.67
CA LEU A 15 -7.04 -5.91 -15.24
C LEU A 15 -5.91 -6.85 -14.83
N GLN A 16 -5.87 -8.04 -15.44
CA GLN A 16 -4.77 -9.00 -15.23
C GLN A 16 -3.42 -8.45 -15.73
N ALA A 17 -3.40 -7.78 -16.89
CA ALA A 17 -2.18 -7.15 -17.40
C ALA A 17 -1.64 -6.06 -16.45
N ILE A 18 -2.52 -5.23 -15.88
CA ILE A 18 -2.11 -4.22 -14.89
C ILE A 18 -1.61 -4.88 -13.60
N ARG A 19 -2.32 -5.90 -13.09
CA ARG A 19 -1.90 -6.66 -11.91
C ARG A 19 -0.54 -7.31 -12.10
N ALA A 20 -0.28 -7.90 -13.28
CA ALA A 20 1.01 -8.51 -13.60
C ALA A 20 2.19 -7.53 -13.48
N GLN A 21 2.02 -6.24 -13.86
CA GLN A 21 3.06 -5.24 -13.67
C GLN A 21 3.31 -4.91 -12.18
N LEU A 22 2.26 -4.89 -11.37
CA LEU A 22 2.39 -4.70 -9.91
C LEU A 22 3.00 -5.93 -9.24
N GLU A 23 2.62 -7.12 -9.67
CA GLU A 23 3.19 -8.40 -9.21
C GLU A 23 4.69 -8.49 -9.57
N HIS A 24 5.07 -8.09 -10.77
CA HIS A 24 6.48 -8.06 -11.18
C HIS A 24 7.30 -7.09 -10.30
N ARG A 25 6.77 -5.88 -10.00
CA ARG A 25 7.42 -4.96 -9.07
C ARG A 25 7.54 -5.54 -7.67
N ALA A 26 6.52 -6.21 -7.18
CA ALA A 26 6.53 -6.87 -5.87
C ALA A 26 7.53 -8.03 -5.81
N PHE A 27 7.66 -8.78 -6.90
CA PHE A 27 8.64 -9.86 -7.04
C PHE A 27 10.08 -9.32 -7.01
N TRP A 28 10.34 -8.18 -7.65
CA TRP A 28 11.63 -7.50 -7.54
C TRP A 28 11.97 -7.13 -6.09
N LEU A 29 11.01 -6.55 -5.36
CA LEU A 29 11.22 -6.23 -3.95
C LEU A 29 11.58 -7.48 -3.15
N TYR A 30 10.84 -8.58 -3.36
CA TYR A 30 11.13 -9.86 -2.70
C TYR A 30 12.56 -10.33 -2.99
N LEU A 31 12.97 -10.37 -4.25
CA LEU A 31 14.31 -10.83 -4.62
C LEU A 31 15.42 -9.97 -4.02
N LEU A 32 15.24 -8.65 -3.97
CA LEU A 32 16.20 -7.74 -3.32
C LEU A 32 16.28 -8.00 -1.82
N CYS A 33 15.14 -8.21 -1.15
CA CYS A 33 15.09 -8.55 0.26
C CYS A 33 15.71 -9.93 0.55
N ASP A 34 15.47 -10.92 -0.32
CA ASP A 34 16.06 -12.25 -0.21
C ASP A 34 17.59 -12.20 -0.37
N GLU A 35 18.10 -11.46 -1.35
CA GLU A 35 19.54 -11.26 -1.55
C GLU A 35 20.20 -10.51 -0.38
N ALA A 36 19.50 -9.58 0.26
CA ALA A 36 19.97 -8.92 1.47
C ALA A 36 20.11 -9.91 2.63
N ARG A 37 19.09 -10.72 2.86
CA ARG A 37 19.12 -11.78 3.92
C ARG A 37 20.25 -12.77 3.72
N LYS A 38 20.50 -13.21 2.48
CA LYS A 38 21.63 -14.09 2.13
C LYS A 38 22.99 -13.48 2.48
N ARG A 39 23.07 -12.15 2.57
CA ARG A 39 24.27 -11.40 2.97
C ARG A 39 24.29 -11.01 4.45
N GLY A 40 23.33 -11.51 5.24
CA GLY A 40 23.21 -11.22 6.66
C GLY A 40 22.69 -9.81 6.98
N LEU A 41 22.03 -9.14 6.02
CA LEU A 41 21.44 -7.82 6.21
C LEU A 41 19.93 -7.95 6.49
N ASP A 42 19.40 -7.12 7.40
CA ASP A 42 17.95 -6.98 7.55
C ASP A 42 17.40 -6.10 6.41
N PRO A 43 16.49 -6.62 5.56
CA PRO A 43 15.87 -5.84 4.50
C PRO A 43 15.17 -4.57 4.96
N ARG A 44 14.71 -4.51 6.22
CA ARG A 44 14.02 -3.35 6.78
C ARG A 44 14.95 -2.15 6.93
N ASP A 45 16.23 -2.37 7.23
CA ASP A 45 17.19 -1.30 7.53
C ASP A 45 17.39 -0.33 6.35
N PHE A 46 17.33 -0.84 5.12
CA PHE A 46 17.49 -0.02 3.91
C PHE A 46 16.24 -0.02 3.01
N GLY A 47 15.49 -1.11 2.98
CA GLY A 47 14.32 -1.25 2.13
C GLY A 47 13.21 -0.27 2.51
N SER A 48 12.95 -0.11 3.81
CA SER A 48 11.93 0.81 4.32
C SER A 48 12.23 2.25 3.92
N GLU A 49 13.47 2.71 4.11
CA GLU A 49 13.87 4.07 3.74
C GLU A 49 13.85 4.27 2.21
N ALA A 50 14.33 3.30 1.43
CA ALA A 50 14.32 3.37 -0.03
C ALA A 50 12.89 3.46 -0.58
N VAL A 51 11.97 2.61 -0.08
CA VAL A 51 10.57 2.62 -0.49
C VAL A 51 9.85 3.89 -0.03
N LYS A 52 10.16 4.39 1.18
CA LYS A 52 9.65 5.68 1.67
C LYS A 52 10.06 6.84 0.76
N ARG A 53 11.33 6.90 0.36
CA ARG A 53 11.83 7.93 -0.59
C ARG A 53 11.11 7.86 -1.93
N CYS A 54 10.81 6.66 -2.43
CA CYS A 54 9.99 6.48 -3.63
C CYS A 54 8.58 7.07 -3.42
N GLY A 55 7.96 6.78 -2.27
CA GLY A 55 6.66 7.34 -1.89
C GLY A 55 6.65 8.86 -1.79
N LEU A 56 7.70 9.46 -1.19
CA LEU A 56 7.86 10.91 -1.12
C LEU A 56 7.96 11.55 -2.52
N SER A 57 8.72 10.94 -3.43
CA SER A 57 8.81 11.42 -4.82
C SER A 57 7.45 11.35 -5.51
N GLN A 58 6.78 10.21 -5.44
CA GLN A 58 5.45 10.02 -6.01
C GLN A 58 4.43 10.98 -5.40
N GLY A 59 4.44 11.17 -4.08
CA GLY A 59 3.53 12.06 -3.37
C GLY A 59 3.64 13.50 -3.83
N LYS A 60 4.86 14.02 -4.03
CA LYS A 60 5.11 15.37 -4.59
C LYS A 60 4.50 15.53 -5.98
N ASP A 61 4.69 14.54 -6.84
CA ASP A 61 4.12 14.56 -8.20
C ASP A 61 2.59 14.50 -8.17
N LEU A 62 2.01 13.72 -7.25
CA LEU A 62 0.55 13.63 -7.07
C LEU A 62 -0.04 14.96 -6.58
N VAL A 63 0.59 15.63 -5.62
CA VAL A 63 0.17 16.96 -5.14
C VAL A 63 0.23 17.97 -6.28
N LYS A 64 1.34 17.99 -7.04
CA LYS A 64 1.49 18.87 -8.20
C LYS A 64 0.42 18.61 -9.25
N LYS A 65 0.18 17.34 -9.61
CA LYS A 65 -0.85 16.92 -10.58
C LYS A 65 -2.27 17.28 -10.12
N GLY A 66 -2.55 17.13 -8.83
CA GLY A 66 -3.87 17.39 -8.24
C GLY A 66 -4.12 18.87 -7.94
N GLY A 67 -3.08 19.70 -7.89
CA GLY A 67 -3.16 21.12 -7.51
C GLY A 67 -3.62 21.35 -6.06
N THR A 68 -3.56 20.31 -5.22
CA THR A 68 -4.02 20.36 -3.82
C THR A 68 -3.33 19.26 -2.99
N ASP A 69 -3.14 19.54 -1.70
CA ASP A 69 -2.68 18.57 -0.70
C ASP A 69 -3.84 17.95 0.11
N SER A 70 -5.10 18.18 -0.28
CA SER A 70 -6.25 17.59 0.41
C SER A 70 -6.33 16.08 0.19
N LEU A 71 -6.84 15.32 1.16
CA LEU A 71 -7.01 13.86 1.03
C LEU A 71 -8.06 13.48 -0.02
N LYS A 72 -9.03 14.37 -0.26
CA LYS A 72 -9.94 14.23 -1.41
C LYS A 72 -9.19 14.37 -2.75
N GLY A 73 -8.15 15.21 -2.80
CA GLY A 73 -7.22 15.33 -3.94
C GLY A 73 -6.40 14.05 -4.13
N LEU A 74 -5.82 13.50 -3.04
CA LEU A 74 -5.12 12.20 -3.06
C LEU A 74 -6.02 11.10 -3.64
N ARG A 75 -7.25 11.00 -3.18
CA ARG A 75 -8.21 10.02 -3.70
C ARG A 75 -8.42 10.16 -5.21
N LYS A 76 -8.50 11.38 -5.73
CA LYS A 76 -8.74 11.63 -7.17
C LYS A 76 -7.51 11.30 -8.04
N THR A 77 -6.30 11.53 -7.53
CA THR A 77 -5.06 11.39 -8.29
C THR A 77 -4.46 9.99 -8.22
N LEU A 78 -4.52 9.33 -7.06
CA LEU A 78 -3.93 8.01 -6.84
C LEU A 78 -4.99 6.89 -6.89
N PHE A 79 -6.09 7.04 -6.16
CA PHE A 79 -7.13 6.00 -6.05
C PHE A 79 -8.20 6.16 -7.13
N THR A 80 -7.74 6.17 -8.39
CA THR A 80 -8.59 6.30 -9.59
C THR A 80 -9.46 5.06 -9.82
N LYS A 81 -10.43 5.15 -10.72
CA LYS A 81 -11.31 3.99 -11.03
C LYS A 81 -10.52 2.74 -11.45
N PRO A 82 -9.51 2.81 -12.35
CA PRO A 82 -8.68 1.65 -12.65
C PRO A 82 -7.96 1.08 -11.42
N ALA A 83 -7.37 1.94 -10.58
CA ALA A 83 -6.71 1.50 -9.35
C ALA A 83 -7.68 0.79 -8.39
N GLN A 84 -8.91 1.34 -8.25
CA GLN A 84 -9.96 0.71 -7.45
C GLN A 84 -10.30 -0.70 -7.93
N LEU A 85 -10.37 -0.93 -9.24
CA LEU A 85 -10.61 -2.25 -9.80
C LEU A 85 -9.43 -3.20 -9.60
N VAL A 86 -8.20 -2.71 -9.73
CA VAL A 86 -6.97 -3.50 -9.57
C VAL A 86 -6.89 -4.12 -8.17
N PHE A 87 -7.13 -3.31 -7.13
CA PHE A 87 -7.04 -3.71 -5.72
C PHE A 87 -8.40 -4.05 -5.10
N GLU A 88 -9.47 -4.05 -5.90
CA GLU A 88 -10.85 -4.29 -5.44
C GLU A 88 -11.22 -3.39 -4.26
N MET A 89 -10.99 -2.08 -4.43
CA MET A 89 -11.13 -1.09 -3.37
C MET A 89 -12.59 -0.69 -3.14
N LYS A 90 -12.94 -0.50 -1.88
CA LYS A 90 -14.15 0.17 -1.44
C LYS A 90 -13.78 1.47 -0.73
N ILE A 91 -14.20 2.61 -1.28
CA ILE A 91 -14.03 3.91 -0.62
C ILE A 91 -15.13 4.04 0.42
N LEU A 92 -14.75 4.22 1.68
CA LEU A 92 -15.67 4.38 2.82
C LEU A 92 -15.90 5.84 3.15
N GLU A 93 -14.83 6.66 3.11
CA GLU A 93 -14.85 8.08 3.41
C GLU A 93 -13.88 8.82 2.50
N SER A 94 -14.25 10.03 2.05
CA SER A 94 -13.37 10.86 1.22
C SER A 94 -13.72 12.34 1.44
N THR A 95 -13.05 12.95 2.38
CA THR A 95 -13.11 14.38 2.72
C THR A 95 -11.75 15.04 2.49
N ASP A 96 -11.61 16.33 2.71
CA ASP A 96 -10.31 16.99 2.62
C ASP A 96 -9.36 16.58 3.76
N GLU A 97 -9.90 16.13 4.90
CA GLU A 97 -9.14 15.77 6.10
C GLU A 97 -9.02 14.26 6.36
N LYS A 98 -9.94 13.45 5.81
CA LYS A 98 -10.00 12.00 6.03
C LYS A 98 -10.22 11.25 4.73
N LEU A 99 -9.49 10.14 4.58
CA LEU A 99 -9.66 9.19 3.48
C LEU A 99 -9.58 7.77 4.01
N SER A 100 -10.69 7.04 3.91
CA SER A 100 -10.82 5.67 4.38
C SER A 100 -11.13 4.75 3.21
N ILE A 101 -10.29 3.74 3.01
CA ILE A 101 -10.39 2.78 1.90
C ILE A 101 -10.16 1.38 2.43
N ASP A 102 -10.98 0.43 2.02
CA ASP A 102 -10.74 -0.99 2.21
C ASP A 102 -10.32 -1.62 0.87
N PHE A 103 -9.20 -2.35 0.87
CA PHE A 103 -8.70 -3.14 -0.25
C PHE A 103 -9.08 -4.59 0.00
N HIS A 104 -9.80 -5.22 -0.94
CA HIS A 104 -10.21 -6.62 -0.85
C HIS A 104 -9.31 -7.57 -1.62
N TYR A 105 -8.32 -7.06 -2.33
CA TYR A 105 -7.30 -7.80 -3.06
C TYR A 105 -6.01 -7.00 -3.14
N CYS A 106 -4.87 -7.68 -3.06
CA CYS A 106 -3.55 -7.05 -3.20
C CYS A 106 -2.68 -7.84 -4.19
N PRO A 107 -2.35 -7.27 -5.37
CA PRO A 107 -1.44 -7.93 -6.32
C PRO A 107 -0.05 -8.19 -5.76
N LEU A 108 0.43 -7.34 -4.83
CA LEU A 108 1.74 -7.53 -4.20
C LEU A 108 1.77 -8.82 -3.36
N VAL A 109 0.76 -8.99 -2.51
CA VAL A 109 0.59 -10.23 -1.72
C VAL A 109 0.50 -11.45 -2.63
N LYS A 110 -0.24 -11.34 -3.77
CA LYS A 110 -0.35 -12.44 -4.74
C LYS A 110 1.01 -12.83 -5.32
N ALA A 111 1.84 -11.85 -5.66
CA ALA A 111 3.19 -12.12 -6.16
C ALA A 111 4.05 -12.87 -5.13
N TRP A 112 4.01 -12.47 -3.87
CA TRP A 112 4.77 -13.13 -2.81
C TRP A 112 4.24 -14.53 -2.49
N GLN A 113 2.92 -14.74 -2.54
CA GLN A 113 2.33 -16.08 -2.47
C GLN A 113 2.81 -16.99 -3.61
N ASN A 114 2.82 -16.47 -4.85
CA ASN A 114 3.29 -17.19 -6.03
C ASN A 114 4.80 -17.48 -5.97
N ALA A 115 5.58 -16.63 -5.28
CA ALA A 115 7.01 -16.84 -5.03
C ALA A 115 7.28 -17.89 -3.93
N GLY A 116 6.25 -18.40 -3.25
CA GLY A 116 6.37 -19.38 -2.15
C GLY A 116 6.80 -18.78 -0.82
N CYS A 117 6.63 -17.46 -0.62
CA CYS A 117 6.94 -16.80 0.65
C CYS A 117 6.06 -17.33 1.79
N THR A 118 6.63 -17.44 3.00
CA THR A 118 5.86 -17.73 4.21
C THR A 118 4.97 -16.54 4.60
N ASP A 119 4.00 -16.77 5.50
CA ASP A 119 3.13 -15.70 5.99
C ASP A 119 3.93 -14.58 6.68
N GLU A 120 5.00 -14.93 7.41
CA GLU A 120 5.90 -13.98 8.07
C GLU A 120 6.70 -13.16 7.05
N GLU A 121 7.16 -13.79 5.97
CA GLU A 121 7.85 -13.09 4.88
C GLU A 121 6.91 -12.13 4.16
N ILE A 122 5.68 -12.54 3.88
CA ILE A 122 4.65 -11.71 3.27
C ILE A 122 4.34 -10.49 4.15
N ALA A 123 4.20 -10.69 5.47
CA ALA A 123 3.98 -9.61 6.41
C ALA A 123 5.14 -8.61 6.43
N MET A 124 6.38 -9.11 6.48
CA MET A 124 7.60 -8.28 6.45
C MET A 124 7.71 -7.47 5.15
N LEU A 125 7.49 -8.11 4.00
CA LEU A 125 7.54 -7.45 2.69
C LEU A 125 6.44 -6.37 2.57
N CYS A 126 5.27 -6.63 3.14
CA CYS A 126 4.18 -5.65 3.20
C CYS A 126 4.57 -4.44 4.07
N ASP A 127 5.18 -4.65 5.25
CA ASP A 127 5.64 -3.57 6.12
C ASP A 127 6.65 -2.67 5.39
N VAL A 128 7.59 -3.24 4.65
CA VAL A 128 8.54 -2.48 3.80
C VAL A 128 7.79 -1.74 2.69
N ALA A 129 6.87 -2.39 1.98
CA ALA A 129 6.11 -1.78 0.89
C ALA A 129 5.24 -0.61 1.37
N MET A 130 4.61 -0.73 2.54
CA MET A 130 3.75 0.31 3.14
C MET A 130 4.51 1.60 3.47
N CYS A 131 5.84 1.57 3.61
CA CYS A 131 6.64 2.78 3.78
C CYS A 131 6.46 3.75 2.60
N GLY A 132 6.14 3.26 1.40
CA GLY A 132 5.81 4.08 0.24
C GLY A 132 4.50 4.87 0.44
N ASP A 133 3.46 4.21 0.94
CA ASP A 133 2.18 4.85 1.23
C ASP A 133 2.28 5.87 2.38
N HIS A 134 3.12 5.59 3.39
CA HIS A 134 3.47 6.56 4.42
C HIS A 134 4.17 7.79 3.81
N GLY A 135 5.15 7.59 2.91
CA GLY A 135 5.83 8.68 2.21
C GLY A 135 4.89 9.54 1.36
N ILE A 136 3.94 8.91 0.66
CA ILE A 136 2.88 9.63 -0.06
C ILE A 136 2.04 10.46 0.92
N GLY A 137 1.60 9.84 2.03
CA GLY A 137 0.80 10.51 3.06
C GLY A 137 1.48 11.73 3.66
N GLU A 138 2.79 11.68 3.87
CA GLU A 138 3.58 12.83 4.37
C GLU A 138 3.48 14.05 3.44
N CYS A 139 3.49 13.85 2.11
CA CYS A 139 3.34 14.94 1.14
C CYS A 139 1.94 15.59 1.19
N TYR A 140 0.95 14.89 1.72
CA TYR A 140 -0.39 15.40 1.97
C TYR A 140 -0.59 15.87 3.42
N GLY A 141 0.48 16.02 4.22
CA GLY A 141 0.41 16.42 5.62
C GLY A 141 -0.46 15.48 6.47
N SER A 142 -0.46 14.19 6.16
CA SER A 142 -1.30 13.19 6.81
C SER A 142 -0.49 12.09 7.46
N VAL A 143 -1.13 11.37 8.38
CA VAL A 143 -0.70 10.06 8.88
C VAL A 143 -1.53 8.97 8.21
N LEU A 144 -0.94 7.80 8.04
CA LEU A 144 -1.60 6.59 7.56
C LEU A 144 -1.62 5.54 8.66
N GLU A 145 -2.79 5.00 8.94
CA GLU A 145 -2.99 3.84 9.80
C GLU A 145 -3.49 2.66 8.97
N LEU A 146 -3.07 1.46 9.35
CA LEU A 146 -3.47 0.20 8.70
C LEU A 146 -3.99 -0.78 9.77
N PRO A 147 -5.20 -0.56 10.35
CA PRO A 147 -5.73 -1.40 11.42
C PRO A 147 -6.00 -2.84 11.02
N LYS A 148 -6.18 -3.12 9.71
CA LYS A 148 -6.29 -4.46 9.15
C LYS A 148 -5.38 -4.59 7.93
N CYS A 149 -4.78 -5.77 7.74
CA CYS A 149 -3.84 -6.03 6.66
C CYS A 149 -3.97 -7.46 6.12
N ILE A 150 -4.28 -7.62 4.84
CA ILE A 150 -4.35 -8.92 4.15
C ILE A 150 -3.05 -9.72 4.35
N ALA A 151 -1.90 -9.06 4.25
CA ALA A 151 -0.60 -9.71 4.45
C ALA A 151 -0.38 -10.26 5.87
N LYS A 152 -1.21 -9.86 6.84
CA LYS A 152 -1.19 -10.32 8.24
C LYS A 152 -2.37 -11.23 8.58
N GLY A 153 -3.13 -11.67 7.56
CA GLY A 153 -4.23 -12.63 7.71
C GLY A 153 -5.63 -12.01 7.85
N ASP A 154 -5.75 -10.68 7.76
CA ASP A 154 -7.07 -10.04 7.77
C ASP A 154 -7.79 -10.18 6.43
N ASP A 155 -9.12 -10.00 6.43
CA ASP A 155 -9.97 -10.08 5.24
C ASP A 155 -9.75 -8.93 4.25
N VAL A 156 -9.23 -7.79 4.74
CA VAL A 156 -9.02 -6.55 3.96
C VAL A 156 -7.78 -5.83 4.45
N CYS A 157 -7.21 -4.96 3.58
CA CYS A 157 -6.32 -3.89 4.04
C CYS A 157 -7.14 -2.62 4.27
N SER A 158 -7.15 -2.13 5.50
CA SER A 158 -7.90 -0.94 5.89
C SER A 158 -7.00 0.29 5.93
N LEU A 159 -6.87 1.01 4.80
CA LEU A 159 -6.09 2.24 4.74
C LEU A 159 -6.88 3.42 5.31
N ARG A 160 -6.31 4.10 6.30
CA ARG A 160 -6.92 5.23 7.00
C ARG A 160 -5.95 6.41 7.02
N TYR A 161 -6.08 7.30 6.02
CA TYR A 161 -5.35 8.57 6.00
C TYR A 161 -6.11 9.62 6.79
N ARG A 162 -5.40 10.38 7.63
CA ARG A 162 -5.94 11.52 8.39
C ARG A 162 -4.96 12.66 8.38
N LYS A 163 -5.41 13.89 8.16
CA LYS A 163 -4.57 15.08 8.34
C LYS A 163 -4.02 15.13 9.76
N LYS A 164 -2.76 15.53 9.95
CA LYS A 164 -2.09 15.56 11.28
C LYS A 164 -2.88 16.36 12.30
N ALA A 165 -3.37 17.54 11.94
CA ALA A 165 -4.21 18.37 12.82
C ALA A 165 -5.54 17.70 13.23
N ALA A 166 -6.11 16.85 12.38
CA ALA A 166 -7.31 16.08 12.71
C ALA A 166 -7.00 14.85 13.58
N HIS A 167 -5.84 14.23 13.37
CA HIS A 167 -5.38 13.08 14.15
C HIS A 167 -5.14 13.46 15.62
N GLU A 168 -4.49 14.59 15.88
CA GLU A 168 -4.23 15.08 17.24
C GLU A 168 -5.53 15.34 18.03
N LYS A 169 -6.58 15.83 17.38
CA LYS A 169 -7.89 16.05 18.01
C LYS A 169 -8.63 14.75 18.36
N ASP A 170 -8.51 13.73 17.54
CA ASP A 170 -9.16 12.42 17.78
C ASP A 170 -8.42 11.60 18.85
N SER A 171 -7.10 11.80 19.04
CA SER A 171 -6.27 11.12 20.05
C SER A 171 -6.41 11.70 21.46
N GLN A 172 -7.05 12.87 21.60
CA GLN A 172 -7.30 13.57 22.88
C GLN A 172 -8.72 13.34 23.44
N LYS A 173 -9.54 12.52 22.78
CA LYS A 173 -10.88 12.10 23.22
C LYS A 173 -10.88 10.67 23.73
#